data_dec0c1f5d4414028ba7282682d7e550c
#
_entry.id   dec0c1f5d4414028ba7282682d7e550c
#
_cell.length_a   1.000
_cell.length_b   1.000
_cell.length_c   1.000
_cell.angle_alpha   90.00
_cell.angle_beta   90.00
_cell.angle_gamma   90.00
#
_symmetry.space_group_name_H-M   'P 1'
#
loop_
_entity.id
_entity.type
_entity.pdbx_description
1 polymer ?
#
loop_
_entity_poly.entity_id
_entity_poly.type
_entity_poly.pdbx_seq_one_letter_code
_entity_poly.pdbx_strand_id
1 'polypeptide(L)'
;MKQVKYGLAAGVLCLASISAHAEINQIRVWAAACANCHGTDGHALKGMEALAGKDKDEMLQKLMDFKSGRKPATLMHQISKGYTDEQLAQLAAYFAAQKK
;
A
#
# COMPACT_ATOMS: atom_id res chain seq x y z
N MET A 1 -18.28 -40.56 16.82
CA MET A 1 -19.17 -39.69 16.02
C MET A 1 -19.23 -38.25 16.51
N LYS A 2 -19.10 -37.97 17.80
CA LYS A 2 -19.13 -36.58 18.32
C LYS A 2 -17.85 -35.75 18.05
N GLN A 3 -16.73 -36.40 17.73
CA GLN A 3 -15.43 -35.75 17.53
C GLN A 3 -15.25 -35.12 16.16
N VAL A 4 -15.98 -35.55 15.14
CA VAL A 4 -15.86 -35.06 13.74
C VAL A 4 -16.42 -33.63 13.58
N LYS A 5 -17.38 -33.23 14.41
CA LYS A 5 -18.02 -31.92 14.34
C LYS A 5 -17.12 -30.75 14.79
N TYR A 6 -16.15 -31.02 15.66
CA TYR A 6 -15.24 -29.99 16.18
C TYR A 6 -14.05 -29.69 15.25
N GLY A 7 -13.62 -30.65 14.43
CA GLY A 7 -12.53 -30.46 13.47
C GLY A 7 -12.88 -29.54 12.30
N LEU A 8 -14.14 -29.52 11.86
CA LEU A 8 -14.60 -28.65 10.77
C LEU A 8 -14.66 -27.17 11.16
N ALA A 9 -15.05 -26.87 12.42
CA ALA A 9 -15.09 -25.48 12.90
C ALA A 9 -13.68 -24.85 13.02
N ALA A 10 -12.68 -25.62 13.45
CA ALA A 10 -11.29 -25.18 13.54
C ALA A 10 -10.67 -24.91 12.16
N GLY A 11 -11.03 -25.69 11.12
CA GLY A 11 -10.56 -25.50 9.75
C GLY A 11 -11.05 -24.21 9.11
N VAL A 12 -12.29 -23.81 9.37
CA VAL A 12 -12.87 -22.56 8.84
C VAL A 12 -12.20 -21.32 9.44
N LEU A 13 -11.88 -21.35 10.73
CA LEU A 13 -11.16 -20.24 11.40
C LEU A 13 -9.75 -20.03 10.85
N CYS A 14 -9.02 -21.10 10.53
CA CYS A 14 -7.68 -21.03 9.93
C CYS A 14 -7.71 -20.39 8.52
N LEU A 15 -8.71 -20.70 7.70
CA LEU A 15 -8.87 -20.14 6.35
C LEU A 15 -9.12 -18.62 6.38
N ALA A 16 -9.91 -18.13 7.32
CA ALA A 16 -10.17 -16.69 7.48
C ALA A 16 -8.90 -15.93 7.85
N SER A 17 -8.04 -16.50 8.70
CA SER A 17 -6.77 -15.89 9.10
C SER A 17 -5.76 -15.78 7.94
N ILE A 18 -5.72 -16.77 7.06
CA ILE A 18 -4.85 -16.77 5.87
C ILE A 18 -5.25 -15.65 4.90
N SER A 19 -6.54 -15.43 4.71
CA SER A 19 -7.06 -14.38 3.82
C SER A 19 -6.64 -12.97 4.27
N ALA A 20 -6.67 -12.68 5.58
CA ALA A 20 -6.26 -11.39 6.12
C ALA A 20 -4.77 -11.12 5.89
N HIS A 21 -3.91 -12.12 6.02
CA HIS A 21 -2.47 -11.99 5.77
C HIS A 21 -2.15 -11.74 4.29
N ALA A 22 -2.88 -12.37 3.37
CA ALA A 22 -2.68 -12.19 1.94
C ALA A 22 -2.96 -10.76 1.49
N GLU A 23 -3.97 -10.10 2.05
CA GLU A 23 -4.32 -8.72 1.71
C GLU A 23 -3.24 -7.72 2.14
N ILE A 24 -2.70 -7.85 3.34
CA ILE A 24 -1.62 -7.00 3.84
C ILE A 24 -0.37 -7.15 2.96
N ASN A 25 -0.06 -8.36 2.52
CA ASN A 25 1.10 -8.62 1.66
C ASN A 25 0.96 -7.95 0.29
N GLN A 26 -0.24 -7.87 -0.26
CA GLN A 26 -0.47 -7.26 -1.56
C GLN A 26 -0.14 -5.75 -1.56
N ILE A 27 -0.53 -5.02 -0.53
CA ILE A 27 -0.21 -3.60 -0.41
C ILE A 27 1.31 -3.39 -0.31
N ARG A 28 2.00 -4.24 0.42
CA ARG A 28 3.46 -4.19 0.55
C ARG A 28 4.15 -4.47 -0.79
N VAL A 29 3.62 -5.34 -1.60
CA VAL A 29 4.14 -5.61 -2.95
C VAL A 29 4.04 -4.35 -3.82
N TRP A 30 2.91 -3.67 -3.80
CA TRP A 30 2.76 -2.41 -4.54
C TRP A 30 3.70 -1.33 -4.01
N ALA A 31 3.80 -1.20 -2.69
CA ALA A 31 4.66 -0.21 -2.05
C ALA A 31 6.15 -0.45 -2.33
N ALA A 32 6.55 -1.70 -2.57
CA ALA A 32 7.93 -2.04 -2.89
C ALA A 32 8.44 -1.36 -4.17
N ALA A 33 7.57 -1.13 -5.15
CA ALA A 33 7.94 -0.40 -6.36
C ALA A 33 8.31 1.06 -6.06
N CYS A 34 7.68 1.66 -5.06
CA CYS A 34 7.97 3.04 -4.64
C CYS A 34 9.32 3.15 -3.93
N ALA A 35 9.77 2.06 -3.31
CA ALA A 35 11.01 2.02 -2.53
C ALA A 35 12.26 2.29 -3.38
N ASN A 36 12.22 2.02 -4.68
CA ASN A 36 13.35 2.28 -5.57
C ASN A 36 13.84 3.73 -5.52
N CYS A 37 12.92 4.67 -5.34
CA CYS A 37 13.24 6.09 -5.25
C CYS A 37 12.97 6.67 -3.87
N HIS A 38 11.86 6.26 -3.23
CA HIS A 38 11.41 6.84 -1.96
C HIS A 38 11.89 6.08 -0.71
N GLY A 39 12.68 5.03 -0.89
CA GLY A 39 13.23 4.24 0.22
C GLY A 39 12.25 3.23 0.77
N THR A 40 12.77 2.27 1.54
CA THR A 40 11.96 1.23 2.18
C THR A 40 10.94 1.87 3.12
N ASP A 41 9.68 1.49 2.98
CA ASP A 41 8.56 2.05 3.75
C ASP A 41 8.46 3.58 3.68
N GLY A 42 9.00 4.18 2.61
CA GLY A 42 8.96 5.63 2.40
C GLY A 42 10.02 6.43 3.16
N HIS A 43 11.04 5.78 3.71
CA HIS A 43 12.17 6.44 4.37
C HIS A 43 13.24 6.81 3.35
N ALA A 44 13.02 7.91 2.64
CA ALA A 44 13.86 8.32 1.52
C ALA A 44 15.25 8.75 1.96
N LEU A 45 16.23 8.50 1.08
CA LEU A 45 17.55 9.09 1.22
C LEU A 45 17.50 10.59 0.86
N LYS A 46 18.54 11.30 1.27
CA LYS A 46 18.65 12.75 1.03
C LYS A 46 18.53 13.05 -0.47
N GLY A 47 17.68 14.01 -0.81
CA GLY A 47 17.42 14.40 -2.19
C GLY A 47 16.14 13.85 -2.79
N MET A 48 15.50 12.90 -2.11
CA MET A 48 14.20 12.35 -2.50
C MET A 48 13.14 12.65 -1.44
N GLU A 49 11.91 12.81 -1.87
CA GLU A 49 10.80 13.07 -0.95
C GLU A 49 10.49 11.83 -0.12
N ALA A 50 10.49 11.98 1.21
CA ALA A 50 10.07 10.93 2.13
C ALA A 50 8.55 10.83 2.13
N LEU A 51 8.03 9.59 2.17
CA LEU A 51 6.60 9.31 2.21
C LEU A 51 6.14 8.87 3.59
N ALA A 52 7.05 8.34 4.42
CA ALA A 52 6.74 7.80 5.73
C ALA A 52 6.12 8.86 6.65
N GLY A 53 4.96 8.56 7.21
CA GLY A 53 4.28 9.42 8.19
C GLY A 53 3.77 10.75 7.64
N LYS A 54 3.68 10.90 6.34
CA LYS A 54 3.08 12.08 5.71
C LYS A 54 1.56 12.00 5.78
N ASP A 55 0.90 13.14 5.63
CA ASP A 55 -0.57 13.20 5.63
C ASP A 55 -1.14 12.38 4.48
N LYS A 56 -2.08 11.49 4.82
CA LYS A 56 -2.69 10.57 3.85
C LYS A 56 -3.44 11.30 2.74
N ASP A 57 -4.23 12.29 3.09
CA ASP A 57 -5.08 13.00 2.13
C ASP A 57 -4.25 13.87 1.19
N GLU A 58 -3.23 14.54 1.70
CA GLU A 58 -2.29 15.29 0.87
C GLU A 58 -1.53 14.37 -0.09
N MET A 59 -1.08 13.23 0.39
CA MET A 59 -0.37 12.25 -0.43
C MET A 59 -1.26 11.71 -1.53
N LEU A 60 -2.50 11.36 -1.21
CA LEU A 60 -3.47 10.89 -2.20
C LEU A 60 -3.74 11.98 -3.25
N GLN A 61 -3.92 13.22 -2.82
CA GLN A 61 -4.14 14.32 -3.74
C GLN A 61 -2.97 14.48 -4.71
N LYS A 62 -1.74 14.41 -4.23
CA LYS A 62 -0.55 14.46 -5.09
C LYS A 62 -0.52 13.32 -6.10
N LEU A 63 -0.81 12.10 -5.65
CA LEU A 63 -0.84 10.93 -6.53
C LEU A 63 -1.91 11.07 -7.62
N MET A 64 -3.08 11.56 -7.27
CA MET A 64 -4.16 11.82 -8.22
C MET A 64 -3.80 12.94 -9.20
N ASP A 65 -3.12 13.97 -8.73
CA ASP A 65 -2.66 15.08 -9.58
C ASP A 65 -1.58 14.62 -10.56
N PHE A 66 -0.67 13.76 -10.14
CA PHE A 66 0.29 13.13 -11.05
C PHE A 66 -0.42 12.26 -12.09
N LYS A 67 -1.37 11.44 -11.66
CA LYS A 67 -2.12 10.54 -12.54
C LYS A 67 -2.91 11.30 -13.60
N SER A 68 -3.53 12.41 -13.23
CA SER A 68 -4.32 13.25 -14.14
C SER A 68 -3.49 14.19 -15.01
N GLY A 69 -2.20 14.35 -14.69
CA GLY A 69 -1.31 15.28 -15.39
C GLY A 69 -1.39 16.72 -14.89
N ARG A 70 -2.16 17.01 -13.84
CA ARG A 70 -2.26 18.36 -13.25
C ARG A 70 -0.98 18.81 -12.57
N LYS A 71 -0.23 17.86 -11.98
CA LYS A 71 1.04 18.17 -11.32
C LYS A 71 2.19 17.76 -12.24
N PRO A 72 3.11 18.66 -12.57
CA PRO A 72 4.28 18.29 -13.38
C PRO A 72 5.22 17.37 -12.60
N ALA A 73 5.81 16.41 -13.30
CA ALA A 73 6.75 15.46 -12.74
C ALA A 73 7.63 14.88 -13.84
N THR A 74 8.75 14.28 -13.45
CA THR A 74 9.60 13.54 -14.38
C THR A 74 9.13 12.11 -14.58
N LEU A 75 8.75 11.39 -13.49
CA LEU A 75 8.36 9.98 -13.53
C LEU A 75 7.02 9.72 -12.86
N MET A 76 6.67 10.47 -11.81
CA MET A 76 5.50 10.16 -11.00
C MET A 76 4.19 10.17 -11.79
N HIS A 77 4.07 10.99 -12.83
CA HIS A 77 2.89 10.99 -13.69
C HIS A 77 2.71 9.65 -14.42
N GLN A 78 3.79 9.01 -14.86
CA GLN A 78 3.74 7.70 -15.49
C GLN A 78 3.52 6.57 -14.47
N ILE A 79 4.20 6.63 -13.33
CA ILE A 79 4.07 5.63 -12.28
C ILE A 79 2.63 5.60 -11.75
N SER A 80 2.05 6.76 -11.47
CA SER A 80 0.69 6.87 -10.93
C SER A 80 -0.37 6.32 -11.87
N LYS A 81 -0.16 6.42 -13.18
CA LYS A 81 -1.08 5.86 -14.18
C LYS A 81 -1.17 4.32 -14.16
N GLY A 82 -0.16 3.66 -13.60
CA GLY A 82 -0.13 2.21 -13.48
C GLY A 82 -1.02 1.65 -12.36
N TYR A 83 -1.65 2.51 -11.56
CA TYR A 83 -2.47 2.12 -10.41
C TYR A 83 -3.89 2.65 -10.57
N THR A 84 -4.87 1.90 -10.04
CA THR A 84 -6.24 2.40 -9.90
C THR A 84 -6.31 3.47 -8.82
N ASP A 85 -7.36 4.26 -8.81
CA ASP A 85 -7.58 5.27 -7.77
C ASP A 85 -7.65 4.64 -6.38
N GLU A 86 -8.26 3.45 -6.28
CA GLU A 86 -8.34 2.68 -5.04
C GLU A 86 -6.97 2.20 -4.56
N GLN A 87 -6.13 1.73 -5.49
CA GLN A 87 -4.76 1.32 -5.18
C GLN A 87 -3.93 2.52 -4.70
N LEU A 88 -4.07 3.67 -5.32
CA LEU A 88 -3.40 4.89 -4.88
C LEU A 88 -3.84 5.31 -3.48
N ALA A 89 -5.13 5.19 -3.17
CA ALA A 89 -5.65 5.47 -1.83
C ALA A 89 -5.05 4.53 -0.78
N GLN A 90 -4.93 3.24 -1.11
CA GLN A 90 -4.34 2.24 -0.23
C GLN A 90 -2.84 2.48 -0.02
N LEU A 91 -2.12 2.86 -1.07
CA LEU A 91 -0.69 3.22 -0.97
C LEU A 91 -0.49 4.46 -0.10
N ALA A 92 -1.30 5.49 -0.27
CA ALA A 92 -1.26 6.69 0.56
C ALA A 92 -1.48 6.34 2.04
N ALA A 93 -2.45 5.49 2.35
CA ALA A 93 -2.72 5.03 3.70
C ALA A 93 -1.54 4.22 4.27
N TYR A 94 -0.94 3.35 3.45
CA TYR A 94 0.22 2.55 3.86
C TYR A 94 1.39 3.42 4.28
N PHE A 95 1.79 4.38 3.46
CA PHE A 95 2.92 5.25 3.76
C PHE A 95 2.62 6.22 4.91
N ALA A 96 1.41 6.75 4.99
CA ALA A 96 0.99 7.62 6.09
C ALA A 96 1.09 6.93 7.44
N ALA A 97 0.86 5.61 7.49
CA ALA A 97 0.93 4.80 8.71
C ALA A 97 2.35 4.45 9.13
N GLN A 98 3.36 4.68 8.30
CA GLN A 98 4.75 4.40 8.64
C GLN A 98 5.29 5.47 9.61
N LYS A 99 6.14 5.06 10.53
CA LYS A 99 6.84 6.00 11.42
C LYS A 99 7.83 6.83 10.59
N LYS A 100 7.92 8.11 10.93
CA LYS A 100 8.91 9.02 10.31
C LYS A 100 10.34 8.62 10.61
#